data_40c7530a7771562dda67f10a1eefbd57
#
_entry.id   40c7530a7771562dda67f10a1eefbd57
#
_cell.length_a   1.000
_cell.length_b   1.000
_cell.length_c   1.000
_cell.angle_alpha   90.00
_cell.angle_beta   90.00
_cell.angle_gamma   90.00
#
_symmetry.space_group_name_H-M   'P 1'
#
loop_
_entity.id
_entity.type
_entity.pdbx_description
1 polymer ?
#
loop_
_entity_poly.entity_id
_entity_poly.type
_entity_poly.pdbx_seq_one_letter_code
_entity_poly.pdbx_strand_id
1 'polypeptide(L)'
;MEQAGAVDGWWRTFAYAVSIGLVLSPGLSWGLEIGKTQPEERRETISLADAALQALKHNLDISISRHTKESRQADITIEQAKFDPTLSMNGQFNRIVNPLNRPVLGATGPNLTGLTTFDQRSQSVTLDATTNLLTGGNIDLNYSPSRTSVNQNLAGGFLFNPSYTGGLALTLTQPLLRNAGIDITKTFIHVAQNNAIVEEHVFRDRVLTVLATVEQTYWEVVFANENLKVAEAALKAAQELLASNRAKAKAGIMSLVDVLQAEAAVASRVEQVLVADKKIRDQEDQLRRLLNPAEEDLRQDVRLTPLDQPTVSLEPISLQEAIDIAIEHRPEIVQAKKNMESSDLNTQFAKNQLLPTLSFQGTMGLAGLGKDYGDSVNRNLSGDYYNYGAGLVLSYPLGNRSAWSTYSKRQLEAKNAEASLVSVRQQIIVGVREAVRRVQTDFKRIETTRSAKIMAEKQLQAEQERLKVGLSTTRFVLDFQRDLATAQGNELRATVDYNKSLSNLARHKATTLDRYNLQLN
;
A
#
# COMPACT_ATOMS: atom_id res chain seq x y z
N MET A 1 -35.23 -41.77 -1.60
CA MET A 1 -35.26 -42.00 -3.08
C MET A 1 -34.29 -41.00 -3.64
N GLU A 2 -33.01 -41.37 -3.69
CA GLU A 2 -32.30 -41.88 -4.91
C GLU A 2 -32.03 -40.74 -5.89
N GLN A 3 -30.82 -40.38 -6.28
CA GLN A 3 -29.50 -41.02 -6.55
C GLN A 3 -28.45 -39.92 -6.55
N ALA A 4 -27.30 -39.93 -5.95
CA ALA A 4 -26.09 -40.75 -6.08
C ALA A 4 -25.56 -40.94 -7.51
N GLY A 5 -24.38 -40.39 -7.73
CA GLY A 5 -23.51 -40.62 -8.89
C GLY A 5 -22.52 -39.48 -9.07
N ALA A 6 -21.34 -39.54 -8.90
CA ALA A 6 -20.18 -40.40 -8.99
C ALA A 6 -19.03 -39.49 -9.42
N VAL A 7 -18.04 -39.31 -8.57
CA VAL A 7 -16.73 -38.74 -8.91
C VAL A 7 -15.71 -39.83 -8.64
N ASP A 8 -15.27 -40.49 -9.69
CA ASP A 8 -14.12 -41.39 -9.67
C ASP A 8 -13.18 -41.03 -10.81
N GLY A 9 -11.93 -40.99 -10.50
CA GLY A 9 -10.91 -41.28 -11.46
C GLY A 9 -9.85 -40.21 -11.71
N TRP A 10 -8.79 -40.17 -10.88
CA TRP A 10 -7.43 -39.85 -11.37
C TRP A 10 -6.40 -40.26 -10.30
N TRP A 11 -6.26 -41.60 -10.11
CA TRP A 11 -5.07 -42.20 -9.48
C TRP A 11 -4.73 -43.45 -10.26
N ARG A 12 -3.83 -43.36 -11.24
CA ARG A 12 -3.08 -44.53 -11.76
C ARG A 12 -1.76 -44.10 -12.38
N THR A 13 -0.73 -44.74 -11.88
CA THR A 13 0.49 -45.22 -12.52
C THR A 13 1.69 -44.28 -12.58
N PHE A 14 2.66 -44.51 -11.68
CA PHE A 14 4.05 -44.68 -12.09
C PHE A 14 4.79 -45.58 -11.06
N ALA A 15 4.78 -46.89 -11.35
CA ALA A 15 5.74 -47.82 -10.81
C ALA A 15 6.60 -48.27 -12.00
N TYR A 16 7.89 -47.95 -12.00
CA TYR A 16 8.87 -48.60 -12.82
C TYR A 16 10.07 -49.04 -11.98
N ALA A 17 10.35 -50.31 -12.11
CA ALA A 17 11.30 -51.13 -11.43
C ALA A 17 12.77 -50.72 -11.68
N VAL A 18 13.56 -50.72 -10.60
CA VAL A 18 15.02 -50.65 -10.64
C VAL A 18 15.53 -52.10 -10.86
N SER A 19 16.20 -52.33 -11.98
CA SER A 19 16.98 -53.53 -12.24
C SER A 19 18.46 -53.20 -12.09
N ILE A 20 19.07 -53.79 -11.09
CA ILE A 20 20.51 -53.72 -10.84
C ILE A 20 21.21 -54.69 -11.78
N GLY A 21 22.07 -54.15 -12.63
CA GLY A 21 23.04 -54.91 -13.42
C GLY A 21 24.46 -54.51 -13.05
N LEU A 22 25.12 -55.33 -12.24
CA LEU A 22 26.54 -55.21 -11.89
C LEU A 22 27.38 -55.75 -13.05
N VAL A 23 28.12 -54.85 -13.72
CA VAL A 23 29.23 -55.26 -14.62
C VAL A 23 30.53 -54.64 -14.11
N LEU A 24 31.39 -55.48 -13.57
CA LEU A 24 32.77 -55.19 -13.24
C LEU A 24 33.61 -55.18 -14.53
N SER A 25 34.25 -54.05 -14.84
CA SER A 25 35.42 -54.00 -15.71
C SER A 25 36.47 -53.03 -15.15
N PRO A 26 37.74 -53.36 -15.15
CA PRO A 26 38.79 -52.60 -14.50
C PRO A 26 39.42 -51.57 -15.45
N GLY A 27 39.77 -50.42 -14.90
CA GLY A 27 40.81 -49.57 -15.46
C GLY A 27 40.36 -48.43 -16.36
N LEU A 28 39.95 -47.33 -15.75
CA LEU A 28 40.02 -46.00 -16.39
C LEU A 28 40.37 -44.98 -15.31
N SER A 29 41.59 -44.46 -15.39
CA SER A 29 42.06 -43.31 -14.62
C SER A 29 41.17 -42.11 -14.97
N TRP A 30 40.32 -41.70 -14.05
CA TRP A 30 39.58 -40.46 -14.17
C TRP A 30 40.50 -39.29 -13.82
N GLY A 31 41.14 -38.70 -14.85
CA GLY A 31 41.62 -37.35 -14.78
C GLY A 31 40.36 -36.45 -14.75
N LEU A 32 39.97 -35.97 -13.58
CA LEU A 32 39.04 -34.86 -13.43
C LEU A 32 39.74 -33.59 -13.98
N GLU A 33 39.70 -33.41 -15.29
CA GLU A 33 39.76 -32.06 -15.88
C GLU A 33 38.46 -31.35 -15.43
N ILE A 34 38.52 -30.65 -14.31
CA ILE A 34 37.57 -29.61 -13.98
C ILE A 34 37.82 -28.49 -15.02
N GLY A 35 37.17 -28.63 -16.16
CA GLY A 35 37.01 -27.55 -17.10
C GLY A 35 36.29 -26.40 -16.39
N LYS A 36 37.06 -25.41 -15.96
CA LYS A 36 36.56 -24.14 -15.47
C LYS A 36 35.99 -23.34 -16.64
N THR A 37 34.82 -23.69 -17.11
CA THR A 37 33.90 -22.70 -17.69
C THR A 37 33.10 -22.13 -16.50
N GLN A 38 33.71 -21.22 -15.74
CA GLN A 38 32.92 -20.28 -14.97
C GLN A 38 32.11 -19.49 -16.01
N PRO A 39 30.77 -19.43 -15.92
CA PRO A 39 30.02 -18.51 -16.72
C PRO A 39 30.64 -17.12 -16.48
N GLU A 40 30.92 -16.37 -17.54
CA GLU A 40 31.36 -14.99 -17.42
C GLU A 40 30.38 -14.24 -16.54
N GLU A 41 30.78 -13.95 -15.31
CA GLU A 41 29.98 -13.17 -14.37
C GLU A 41 29.71 -11.81 -15.03
N ARG A 42 28.48 -11.59 -15.49
CA ARG A 42 28.06 -10.31 -16.03
C ARG A 42 28.21 -9.26 -14.93
N ARG A 43 29.06 -8.26 -15.16
CA ARG A 43 29.29 -7.16 -14.22
C ARG A 43 28.56 -5.93 -14.73
N GLU A 44 27.74 -5.35 -13.88
CA GLU A 44 27.03 -4.12 -14.15
C GLU A 44 27.53 -3.04 -13.18
N THR A 45 27.93 -1.91 -13.72
CA THR A 45 28.33 -0.76 -12.91
C THR A 45 27.10 0.10 -12.62
N ILE A 46 26.92 0.50 -11.37
CA ILE A 46 25.79 1.31 -10.95
C ILE A 46 26.26 2.48 -10.07
N SER A 47 25.77 3.69 -10.36
CA SER A 47 25.94 4.83 -9.47
C SER A 47 24.77 4.95 -8.49
N LEU A 48 24.98 5.66 -7.38
CA LEU A 48 23.92 5.95 -6.40
C LEU A 48 22.74 6.70 -7.05
N ALA A 49 23.03 7.63 -7.96
CA ALA A 49 22.01 8.38 -8.69
C ALA A 49 21.19 7.47 -9.62
N ASP A 50 21.85 6.57 -10.37
CA ASP A 50 21.18 5.62 -11.24
C ASP A 50 20.31 4.65 -10.43
N ALA A 51 20.82 4.14 -9.31
CA ALA A 51 20.05 3.29 -8.39
C ALA A 51 18.80 4.00 -7.87
N ALA A 52 18.92 5.26 -7.46
CA ALA A 52 17.77 6.06 -7.02
C ALA A 52 16.74 6.26 -8.14
N LEU A 53 17.18 6.59 -9.37
CA LEU A 53 16.30 6.78 -10.52
C LEU A 53 15.60 5.48 -10.96
N GLN A 54 16.33 4.37 -11.00
CA GLN A 54 15.75 3.06 -11.31
C GLN A 54 14.70 2.65 -10.28
N ALA A 55 15.00 2.80 -8.99
CA ALA A 55 14.04 2.51 -7.92
C ALA A 55 12.79 3.39 -8.04
N LEU A 56 12.93 4.67 -8.36
CA LEU A 56 11.81 5.59 -8.52
C LEU A 56 10.87 5.16 -9.65
N LYS A 57 11.43 4.59 -10.72
CA LYS A 57 10.67 4.13 -11.90
C LYS A 57 10.04 2.76 -11.70
N HIS A 58 10.74 1.83 -11.06
CA HIS A 58 10.42 0.41 -11.11
C HIS A 58 10.06 -0.21 -9.75
N ASN A 59 10.33 0.46 -8.62
CA ASN A 59 10.06 -0.10 -7.31
C ASN A 59 8.58 -0.38 -7.10
N LEU A 60 8.26 -1.61 -6.65
CA LEU A 60 6.89 -2.07 -6.47
C LEU A 60 6.15 -1.33 -5.34
N ASP A 61 6.84 -0.98 -4.25
CA ASP A 61 6.22 -0.25 -3.14
C ASP A 61 5.77 1.15 -3.56
N ILE A 62 6.55 1.82 -4.42
CA ILE A 62 6.18 3.11 -5.02
C ILE A 62 4.98 2.93 -5.96
N SER A 63 5.00 1.88 -6.79
CA SER A 63 3.89 1.59 -7.71
C SER A 63 2.59 1.29 -6.98
N ILE A 64 2.63 0.45 -5.94
CA ILE A 64 1.47 0.14 -5.09
C ILE A 64 0.92 1.42 -4.43
N SER A 65 1.80 2.25 -3.86
CA SER A 65 1.38 3.50 -3.22
C SER A 65 0.80 4.51 -4.23
N ARG A 66 1.31 4.53 -5.47
CA ARG A 66 0.75 5.34 -6.57
C ARG A 66 -0.67 4.90 -6.91
N HIS A 67 -0.91 3.60 -7.09
CA HIS A 67 -2.24 3.09 -7.38
C HIS A 67 -3.22 3.32 -6.22
N THR A 68 -2.74 3.27 -4.97
CA THR A 68 -3.56 3.63 -3.81
C THR A 68 -3.96 5.12 -3.84
N LYS A 69 -3.02 6.01 -4.18
CA LYS A 69 -3.30 7.45 -4.39
C LYS A 69 -4.38 7.65 -5.47
N GLU A 70 -4.23 7.00 -6.62
CA GLU A 70 -5.20 7.08 -7.73
C GLU A 70 -6.58 6.53 -7.32
N SER A 71 -6.62 5.43 -6.57
CA SER A 71 -7.86 4.87 -6.02
C SER A 71 -8.57 5.87 -5.09
N ARG A 72 -7.83 6.57 -4.22
CA ARG A 72 -8.41 7.61 -3.35
C ARG A 72 -8.90 8.84 -4.09
N GLN A 73 -8.29 9.16 -5.23
CA GLN A 73 -8.81 10.21 -6.10
C GLN A 73 -10.16 9.81 -6.72
N ALA A 74 -10.34 8.54 -7.09
CA ALA A 74 -11.61 8.03 -7.58
C ALA A 74 -12.73 8.08 -6.52
N ASP A 75 -12.41 7.94 -5.22
CA ASP A 75 -13.38 8.07 -4.12
C ASP A 75 -14.09 9.43 -4.13
N ILE A 76 -13.42 10.51 -4.58
CA ILE A 76 -14.04 11.85 -4.73
C ILE A 76 -15.17 11.79 -5.76
N THR A 77 -14.93 11.17 -6.90
CA THR A 77 -15.93 11.02 -7.96
C THR A 77 -17.07 10.12 -7.50
N ILE A 78 -16.80 9.06 -6.74
CA ILE A 78 -17.83 8.18 -6.13
C ILE A 78 -18.74 8.98 -5.20
N GLU A 79 -18.17 9.85 -4.35
CA GLU A 79 -18.98 10.71 -3.48
C GLU A 79 -19.78 11.78 -4.25
N GLN A 80 -19.22 12.30 -5.34
CA GLN A 80 -19.92 13.24 -6.23
C GLN A 80 -21.05 12.56 -7.01
N ALA A 81 -20.85 11.31 -7.44
CA ALA A 81 -21.83 10.53 -8.18
C ALA A 81 -23.13 10.24 -7.40
N LYS A 82 -23.16 10.49 -6.10
CA LYS A 82 -24.42 10.45 -5.30
C LYS A 82 -25.44 11.50 -5.73
N PHE A 83 -25.02 12.49 -6.49
CA PHE A 83 -25.87 13.54 -7.06
C PHE A 83 -26.22 13.31 -8.52
N ASP A 84 -25.70 12.27 -9.14
CA ASP A 84 -26.03 11.93 -10.52
C ASP A 84 -27.47 11.42 -10.60
N PRO A 85 -28.21 11.78 -11.65
CA PRO A 85 -29.53 11.23 -11.90
C PRO A 85 -29.49 9.72 -12.11
N THR A 86 -30.36 8.99 -11.42
CA THR A 86 -30.54 7.56 -11.60
C THR A 86 -31.86 7.30 -12.30
N LEU A 87 -31.84 6.49 -13.35
CA LEU A 87 -33.02 6.01 -14.06
C LEU A 87 -33.25 4.54 -13.70
N SER A 88 -34.42 4.24 -13.18
CA SER A 88 -34.82 2.87 -12.88
C SER A 88 -36.09 2.48 -13.63
N MET A 89 -36.18 1.21 -13.99
CA MET A 89 -37.36 0.62 -14.64
C MET A 89 -37.75 -0.64 -13.90
N ASN A 90 -39.01 -0.71 -13.49
CA ASN A 90 -39.58 -1.88 -12.85
C ASN A 90 -40.83 -2.36 -13.61
N GLY A 91 -40.83 -3.61 -14.03
CA GLY A 91 -42.00 -4.24 -14.66
C GLY A 91 -42.62 -5.26 -13.70
N GLN A 92 -43.92 -5.16 -13.46
CA GLN A 92 -44.65 -6.04 -12.55
C GLN A 92 -45.88 -6.63 -13.23
N PHE A 93 -46.08 -7.95 -13.08
CA PHE A 93 -47.33 -8.63 -13.36
C PHE A 93 -47.90 -9.18 -12.05
N ASN A 94 -49.18 -8.83 -11.80
CA ASN A 94 -49.87 -9.32 -10.62
C ASN A 94 -51.24 -9.88 -11.00
N ARG A 95 -51.60 -11.03 -10.42
CA ARG A 95 -52.93 -11.60 -10.52
C ARG A 95 -53.44 -11.87 -9.11
N ILE A 96 -54.59 -11.27 -8.79
CA ILE A 96 -55.24 -11.43 -7.49
C ILE A 96 -56.58 -12.09 -7.73
N VAL A 97 -56.82 -13.22 -7.06
CA VAL A 97 -58.12 -13.92 -7.06
C VAL A 97 -58.64 -13.96 -5.63
N ASN A 98 -59.64 -13.18 -5.37
CA ASN A 98 -60.26 -13.08 -4.03
C ASN A 98 -61.70 -13.58 -4.05
N PRO A 99 -62.15 -14.36 -3.06
CA PRO A 99 -63.56 -14.66 -2.88
C PRO A 99 -64.32 -13.40 -2.43
N LEU A 100 -65.45 -13.13 -3.03
CA LEU A 100 -66.30 -12.01 -2.66
C LEU A 100 -67.41 -12.51 -1.68
N ASN A 101 -67.50 -11.90 -0.52
CA ASN A 101 -68.55 -12.14 0.46
C ASN A 101 -69.71 -11.14 0.30
N ARG A 102 -70.20 -10.98 -0.94
CA ARG A 102 -71.38 -10.18 -1.26
C ARG A 102 -71.94 -10.60 -2.62
N PRO A 103 -73.28 -10.54 -2.79
CA PRO A 103 -73.87 -10.79 -4.11
C PRO A 103 -73.44 -9.76 -5.10
N VAL A 104 -73.10 -10.17 -6.35
CA VAL A 104 -72.87 -9.27 -7.46
C VAL A 104 -74.21 -8.75 -7.94
N LEU A 105 -74.42 -7.41 -7.92
CA LEU A 105 -75.60 -6.76 -8.47
C LEU A 105 -75.79 -7.12 -9.95
N GLY A 106 -76.91 -7.78 -10.30
CA GLY A 106 -77.25 -8.20 -11.68
C GLY A 106 -77.34 -9.70 -11.88
N ALA A 107 -77.02 -10.54 -10.91
CA ALA A 107 -77.28 -11.99 -10.95
C ALA A 107 -78.77 -12.25 -10.66
N THR A 108 -79.56 -12.35 -11.67
CA THR A 108 -80.97 -12.82 -11.58
C THR A 108 -80.98 -14.34 -11.74
N GLY A 109 -81.19 -15.09 -10.65
CA GLY A 109 -81.37 -16.54 -10.68
C GLY A 109 -81.45 -17.14 -9.25
N PRO A 110 -82.21 -18.24 -9.05
CA PRO A 110 -82.47 -18.78 -7.73
C PRO A 110 -81.32 -19.55 -7.05
N ASN A 111 -80.13 -19.59 -7.65
CA ASN A 111 -78.97 -20.35 -7.13
C ASN A 111 -77.78 -19.43 -6.80
N LEU A 112 -77.87 -18.58 -5.77
CA LEU A 112 -76.79 -17.80 -5.20
C LEU A 112 -75.99 -18.61 -4.15
N THR A 113 -75.62 -19.85 -4.44
CA THR A 113 -74.93 -20.72 -3.46
C THR A 113 -73.45 -20.88 -3.69
N GLY A 114 -72.87 -20.18 -4.66
CA GLY A 114 -71.43 -20.21 -4.90
C GLY A 114 -70.72 -18.92 -4.52
N LEU A 115 -69.55 -19.02 -3.88
CA LEU A 115 -68.67 -17.89 -3.68
C LEU A 115 -68.26 -17.31 -5.06
N THR A 116 -68.61 -16.04 -5.27
CA THR A 116 -68.14 -15.29 -6.43
C THR A 116 -66.70 -14.90 -6.24
N THR A 117 -65.91 -15.02 -7.27
CA THR A 117 -64.48 -14.64 -7.26
C THR A 117 -64.25 -13.34 -8.00
N PHE A 118 -63.41 -12.50 -7.42
CA PHE A 118 -62.83 -11.33 -8.09
C PHE A 118 -61.44 -11.70 -8.59
N ASP A 119 -61.27 -11.85 -9.91
CA ASP A 119 -60.01 -12.12 -10.56
C ASP A 119 -59.55 -10.84 -11.25
N GLN A 120 -58.51 -10.21 -10.69
CA GLN A 120 -57.86 -9.01 -11.24
C GLN A 120 -56.46 -9.37 -11.74
N ARG A 121 -56.17 -8.93 -12.95
CA ARG A 121 -54.85 -9.01 -13.54
C ARG A 121 -54.33 -7.61 -13.82
N SER A 122 -53.20 -7.27 -13.24
CA SER A 122 -52.53 -6.00 -13.47
C SER A 122 -51.13 -6.21 -14.06
N GLN A 123 -50.82 -5.40 -15.02
CA GLN A 123 -49.48 -5.26 -15.61
C GLN A 123 -49.09 -3.80 -15.45
N SER A 124 -47.97 -3.54 -14.82
CA SER A 124 -47.46 -2.17 -14.62
C SER A 124 -45.99 -2.11 -15.01
N VAL A 125 -45.61 -0.99 -15.57
CA VAL A 125 -44.23 -0.61 -15.75
C VAL A 125 -44.04 0.71 -15.04
N THR A 126 -43.02 0.81 -14.20
CA THR A 126 -42.68 2.04 -13.49
C THR A 126 -41.32 2.51 -14.00
N LEU A 127 -41.26 3.75 -14.43
CA LEU A 127 -40.03 4.45 -14.82
C LEU A 127 -39.81 5.56 -13.80
N ASP A 128 -38.70 5.49 -13.08
CA ASP A 128 -38.34 6.48 -12.06
C ASP A 128 -37.01 7.15 -12.44
N ALA A 129 -36.98 8.47 -12.47
CA ALA A 129 -35.77 9.27 -12.59
C ALA A 129 -35.59 10.07 -11.29
N THR A 130 -34.57 9.71 -10.52
CA THR A 130 -34.30 10.33 -9.21
C THR A 130 -32.95 11.02 -9.21
N THR A 131 -32.87 12.20 -8.56
CA THR A 131 -31.61 12.91 -8.35
C THR A 131 -31.59 13.60 -6.99
N ASN A 132 -30.41 13.55 -6.33
CA ASN A 132 -30.17 14.28 -5.11
C ASN A 132 -29.66 15.67 -5.38
N LEU A 133 -30.16 16.65 -4.66
CA LEU A 133 -29.74 18.04 -4.77
C LEU A 133 -28.63 18.35 -3.77
N LEU A 134 -27.75 19.27 -4.13
CA LEU A 134 -26.69 19.78 -3.24
C LEU A 134 -27.24 20.44 -1.96
N THR A 135 -28.50 20.86 -1.98
CA THR A 135 -29.20 21.39 -0.79
C THR A 135 -29.64 20.32 0.22
N GLY A 136 -29.41 19.04 -0.13
CA GLY A 136 -29.86 17.86 0.62
C GLY A 136 -31.25 17.37 0.22
N GLY A 137 -31.91 18.03 -0.73
CA GLY A 137 -33.19 17.61 -1.28
C GLY A 137 -33.07 16.46 -2.28
N ASN A 138 -34.22 15.92 -2.65
CA ASN A 138 -34.37 14.89 -3.67
C ASN A 138 -35.49 15.26 -4.62
N ILE A 139 -35.28 15.10 -5.92
CA ILE A 139 -36.29 15.19 -6.96
C ILE A 139 -36.53 13.80 -7.53
N ASP A 140 -37.79 13.42 -7.60
CA ASP A 140 -38.23 12.14 -8.17
C ASP A 140 -39.26 12.42 -9.27
N LEU A 141 -39.01 11.92 -10.46
CA LEU A 141 -39.93 11.95 -11.60
C LEU A 141 -40.32 10.49 -11.89
N ASN A 142 -41.58 10.18 -11.60
CA ASN A 142 -42.15 8.85 -11.78
C ASN A 142 -43.15 8.85 -12.95
N TYR A 143 -43.04 7.86 -13.83
CA TYR A 143 -44.05 7.56 -14.84
C TYR A 143 -44.46 6.09 -14.69
N SER A 144 -45.75 5.85 -14.40
CA SER A 144 -46.28 4.52 -14.04
C SER A 144 -47.48 4.11 -14.91
N PRO A 145 -47.27 3.71 -16.16
CA PRO A 145 -48.33 3.10 -16.99
C PRO A 145 -48.73 1.73 -16.45
N SER A 146 -50.02 1.47 -16.36
CA SER A 146 -50.54 0.16 -15.99
C SER A 146 -51.72 -0.25 -16.83
N ARG A 147 -51.88 -1.57 -17.01
CA ARG A 147 -53.04 -2.23 -17.59
C ARG A 147 -53.67 -3.11 -16.54
N THR A 148 -54.96 -2.85 -16.26
CA THR A 148 -55.74 -3.64 -15.29
C THR A 148 -56.93 -4.28 -16.00
N SER A 149 -57.10 -5.58 -15.82
CA SER A 149 -58.24 -6.32 -16.34
C SER A 149 -58.90 -7.09 -15.18
N VAL A 150 -60.19 -7.01 -15.08
CA VAL A 150 -60.98 -7.74 -14.11
C VAL A 150 -61.94 -8.70 -14.79
N ASN A 151 -62.23 -9.84 -14.13
CA ASN A 151 -63.13 -10.84 -14.64
C ASN A 151 -64.54 -10.39 -14.46
N GLN A 152 -65.13 -9.66 -15.14
CA GLN A 152 -66.55 -9.51 -14.98
C GLN A 152 -67.16 -8.15 -14.77
N ASN A 153 -68.22 -8.02 -15.34
CA ASN A 153 -69.57 -7.49 -15.12
C ASN A 153 -69.96 -7.29 -13.62
N LEU A 154 -69.10 -6.65 -12.82
CA LEU A 154 -69.59 -5.97 -11.64
C LEU A 154 -70.57 -4.90 -12.12
N ALA A 155 -71.85 -5.21 -12.02
CA ALA A 155 -72.92 -4.33 -12.42
C ALA A 155 -72.73 -2.97 -11.77
N GLY A 156 -72.47 -2.00 -12.60
CA GLY A 156 -72.09 -0.64 -12.24
C GLY A 156 -71.04 -0.07 -13.14
N GLY A 157 -70.60 -0.87 -14.12
CA GLY A 157 -69.93 -0.45 -15.33
C GLY A 157 -68.54 0.19 -15.17
N PHE A 158 -67.52 -0.60 -15.42
CA PHE A 158 -66.26 -0.02 -15.85
C PHE A 158 -66.41 0.53 -17.26
N LEU A 159 -66.02 1.79 -17.49
CA LEU A 159 -65.99 2.35 -18.83
C LEU A 159 -65.06 1.60 -19.76
N PHE A 160 -63.96 1.05 -19.18
CA PHE A 160 -62.96 0.26 -19.91
C PHE A 160 -62.57 -1.00 -19.11
N ASN A 161 -62.58 -2.15 -19.79
CA ASN A 161 -62.06 -3.40 -19.26
C ASN A 161 -61.44 -4.20 -20.42
N PRO A 162 -60.08 -4.32 -20.54
CA PRO A 162 -59.08 -3.77 -19.61
C PRO A 162 -59.07 -2.23 -19.62
N SER A 163 -58.71 -1.65 -18.48
CA SER A 163 -58.40 -0.23 -18.33
C SER A 163 -56.92 0.00 -18.40
N TYR A 164 -56.52 1.05 -19.06
CA TYR A 164 -55.14 1.52 -19.19
C TYR A 164 -55.01 2.84 -18.43
N THR A 165 -54.15 2.86 -17.41
CA THR A 165 -53.85 4.07 -16.63
C THR A 165 -52.42 4.53 -16.85
N GLY A 166 -52.20 5.81 -16.85
CA GLY A 166 -50.88 6.43 -16.85
C GLY A 166 -50.80 7.47 -15.75
N GLY A 167 -49.79 7.39 -14.92
CA GLY A 167 -49.50 8.42 -13.91
C GLY A 167 -48.11 9.01 -14.18
N LEU A 168 -48.04 10.34 -14.35
CA LEU A 168 -46.77 11.07 -14.32
C LEU A 168 -46.75 11.89 -13.04
N ALA A 169 -45.75 11.68 -12.17
CA ALA A 169 -45.63 12.39 -10.92
C ALA A 169 -44.25 12.99 -10.74
N LEU A 170 -44.17 14.24 -10.34
CA LEU A 170 -42.97 14.91 -9.90
C LEU A 170 -43.06 15.14 -8.40
N THR A 171 -42.08 14.61 -7.64
CA THR A 171 -42.01 14.78 -6.20
C THR A 171 -40.71 15.49 -5.84
N LEU A 172 -40.82 16.58 -5.07
CA LEU A 172 -39.69 17.27 -4.47
C LEU A 172 -39.74 17.04 -2.95
N THR A 173 -38.67 16.50 -2.39
CA THR A 173 -38.46 16.41 -0.93
C THR A 173 -37.26 17.26 -0.56
N GLN A 174 -37.46 18.32 0.24
CA GLN A 174 -36.38 19.20 0.70
C GLN A 174 -36.30 19.22 2.21
N PRO A 175 -35.24 18.70 2.82
CA PRO A 175 -34.99 18.88 4.24
C PRO A 175 -34.69 20.34 4.56
N LEU A 176 -35.25 20.82 5.68
CA LEU A 176 -35.14 22.21 6.13
C LEU A 176 -34.27 22.37 7.38
N LEU A 177 -34.06 21.30 8.15
CA LEU A 177 -33.24 21.30 9.38
C LEU A 177 -32.14 20.24 9.29
N ARG A 178 -32.42 19.00 9.71
CA ARG A 178 -31.46 17.89 9.62
C ARG A 178 -31.18 17.55 8.17
N ASN A 179 -29.90 17.40 7.80
CA ASN A 179 -29.41 17.17 6.44
C ASN A 179 -29.68 18.32 5.47
N ALA A 180 -30.08 19.50 5.94
CA ALA A 180 -30.25 20.68 5.11
C ALA A 180 -28.95 21.45 4.96
N GLY A 181 -28.73 21.97 3.76
CA GLY A 181 -27.62 22.87 3.46
C GLY A 181 -26.46 22.21 2.70
N ILE A 182 -25.82 23.02 1.87
CA ILE A 182 -24.76 22.59 0.95
C ILE A 182 -23.56 22.03 1.70
N ASP A 183 -23.14 22.67 2.79
CA ASP A 183 -21.96 22.25 3.57
C ASP A 183 -22.16 20.89 4.22
N ILE A 184 -23.37 20.64 4.76
CA ILE A 184 -23.70 19.33 5.36
C ILE A 184 -23.78 18.24 4.29
N THR A 185 -24.37 18.55 3.16
CA THR A 185 -24.54 17.60 2.06
C THR A 185 -23.20 17.25 1.39
N LYS A 186 -22.27 18.22 1.30
CA LYS A 186 -20.94 18.02 0.73
C LYS A 186 -19.91 17.49 1.74
N THR A 187 -20.28 17.29 3.01
CA THR A 187 -19.32 16.83 4.05
C THR A 187 -18.48 15.64 3.59
N PHE A 188 -19.10 14.61 3.04
CA PHE A 188 -18.39 13.41 2.61
C PHE A 188 -17.53 13.63 1.37
N ILE A 189 -17.89 14.57 0.48
CA ILE A 189 -17.03 14.98 -0.63
C ILE A 189 -15.76 15.65 -0.09
N HIS A 190 -15.89 16.58 0.88
CA HIS A 190 -14.74 17.22 1.50
C HIS A 190 -13.86 16.24 2.28
N VAL A 191 -14.47 15.26 2.97
CA VAL A 191 -13.73 14.19 3.64
C VAL A 191 -12.98 13.33 2.60
N ALA A 192 -13.59 12.98 1.48
CA ALA A 192 -12.93 12.24 0.40
C ALA A 192 -11.77 13.04 -0.22
N GLN A 193 -11.95 14.36 -0.43
CA GLN A 193 -10.89 15.26 -0.88
C GLN A 193 -9.71 15.31 0.11
N ASN A 194 -9.99 15.44 1.40
CA ASN A 194 -8.96 15.40 2.41
C ASN A 194 -8.24 14.06 2.44
N ASN A 195 -8.96 12.94 2.31
CA ASN A 195 -8.36 11.61 2.24
C ASN A 195 -7.46 11.44 1.01
N ALA A 196 -7.83 12.00 -0.14
CA ALA A 196 -6.99 12.00 -1.33
C ALA A 196 -5.70 12.80 -1.12
N ILE A 197 -5.77 13.97 -0.45
CA ILE A 197 -4.59 14.76 -0.08
C ILE A 197 -3.72 13.99 0.92
N VAL A 198 -4.32 13.33 1.91
CA VAL A 198 -3.58 12.47 2.85
C VAL A 198 -2.81 11.40 2.11
N GLU A 199 -3.45 10.71 1.15
CA GLU A 199 -2.81 9.63 0.40
C GLU A 199 -1.71 10.12 -0.54
N GLU A 200 -1.84 11.33 -1.09
CA GLU A 200 -0.77 11.98 -1.84
C GLU A 200 0.48 12.18 -0.97
N HIS A 201 0.29 12.62 0.27
CA HIS A 201 1.39 12.79 1.21
C HIS A 201 1.92 11.46 1.77
N VAL A 202 1.10 10.41 1.86
CA VAL A 202 1.54 9.03 2.13
C VAL A 202 2.43 8.52 1.00
N PHE A 203 2.02 8.74 -0.25
CA PHE A 203 2.83 8.41 -1.42
C PHE A 203 4.19 9.12 -1.39
N ARG A 204 4.22 10.43 -1.08
CA ARG A 204 5.46 11.20 -0.95
C ARG A 204 6.37 10.61 0.14
N ASP A 205 5.85 10.29 1.32
CA ASP A 205 6.63 9.65 2.38
C ASP A 205 7.15 8.27 1.98
N ARG A 206 6.35 7.48 1.25
CA ARG A 206 6.79 6.18 0.71
C ARG A 206 7.97 6.35 -0.23
N VAL A 207 7.93 7.31 -1.15
CA VAL A 207 9.04 7.62 -2.06
C VAL A 207 10.30 8.00 -1.28
N LEU A 208 10.21 8.92 -0.31
CA LEU A 208 11.33 9.32 0.54
C LEU A 208 11.93 8.12 1.30
N THR A 209 11.08 7.24 1.80
CA THR A 209 11.48 6.04 2.55
C THR A 209 12.18 5.03 1.63
N VAL A 210 11.63 4.76 0.45
CA VAL A 210 12.25 3.84 -0.53
C VAL A 210 13.61 4.38 -0.97
N LEU A 211 13.70 5.64 -1.34
CA LEU A 211 14.97 6.26 -1.74
C LEU A 211 16.03 6.18 -0.63
N ALA A 212 15.67 6.50 0.61
CA ALA A 212 16.60 6.37 1.74
C ALA A 212 17.03 4.90 1.96
N THR A 213 16.14 3.93 1.74
CA THR A 213 16.46 2.51 1.84
C THR A 213 17.39 2.07 0.72
N VAL A 214 17.17 2.54 -0.51
CA VAL A 214 18.07 2.30 -1.64
C VAL A 214 19.46 2.85 -1.38
N GLU A 215 19.57 4.12 -0.93
CA GLU A 215 20.85 4.71 -0.55
C GLU A 215 21.57 3.91 0.53
N GLN A 216 20.87 3.52 1.58
CA GLN A 216 21.45 2.72 2.66
C GLN A 216 21.91 1.35 2.18
N THR A 217 21.12 0.67 1.34
CA THR A 217 21.48 -0.64 0.79
C THR A 217 22.65 -0.51 -0.21
N TYR A 218 22.68 0.53 -1.01
CA TYR A 218 23.81 0.84 -1.90
C TYR A 218 25.12 0.96 -1.12
N TRP A 219 25.12 1.73 -0.02
CA TRP A 219 26.28 1.87 0.84
C TRP A 219 26.68 0.57 1.54
N GLU A 220 25.74 -0.34 1.79
CA GLU A 220 26.08 -1.70 2.28
C GLU A 220 26.74 -2.55 1.18
N VAL A 221 26.36 -2.41 -0.08
CA VAL A 221 27.08 -3.06 -1.21
C VAL A 221 28.50 -2.52 -1.32
N VAL A 222 28.69 -1.19 -1.22
CA VAL A 222 30.03 -0.56 -1.19
C VAL A 222 30.85 -1.12 -0.04
N PHE A 223 30.26 -1.16 1.18
CA PHE A 223 30.95 -1.74 2.34
C PHE A 223 31.36 -3.18 2.12
N ALA A 224 30.47 -4.03 1.59
CA ALA A 224 30.75 -5.45 1.38
C ALA A 224 31.88 -5.66 0.37
N ASN A 225 31.90 -4.88 -0.73
CA ASN A 225 32.97 -4.93 -1.73
C ASN A 225 34.33 -4.50 -1.16
N GLU A 226 34.39 -3.40 -0.42
CA GLU A 226 35.64 -2.94 0.18
C GLU A 226 36.10 -3.88 1.32
N ASN A 227 35.18 -4.45 2.08
CA ASN A 227 35.50 -5.44 3.12
C ASN A 227 36.08 -6.75 2.56
N LEU A 228 35.64 -7.18 1.36
CA LEU A 228 36.26 -8.31 0.66
C LEU A 228 37.74 -8.00 0.34
N LYS A 229 38.06 -6.81 -0.14
CA LYS A 229 39.46 -6.40 -0.40
C LYS A 229 40.33 -6.45 0.86
N VAL A 230 39.76 -6.03 2.01
CA VAL A 230 40.43 -6.14 3.32
C VAL A 230 40.68 -7.60 3.69
N ALA A 231 39.69 -8.48 3.51
CA ALA A 231 39.82 -9.91 3.80
C ALA A 231 40.86 -10.60 2.87
N GLU A 232 40.87 -10.26 1.58
CA GLU A 232 41.85 -10.76 0.62
C GLU A 232 43.27 -10.30 0.97
N ALA A 233 43.42 -9.02 1.34
CA ALA A 233 44.71 -8.49 1.77
C ALA A 233 45.21 -9.20 3.05
N ALA A 234 44.32 -9.48 4.01
CA ALA A 234 44.65 -10.23 5.21
C ALA A 234 45.02 -11.69 4.91
N LEU A 235 44.34 -12.33 3.96
CA LEU A 235 44.70 -13.69 3.49
C LEU A 235 46.10 -13.70 2.85
N LYS A 236 46.35 -12.74 1.95
CA LYS A 236 47.66 -12.60 1.30
C LYS A 236 48.79 -12.42 2.33
N ALA A 237 48.61 -11.55 3.30
CA ALA A 237 49.59 -11.35 4.39
C ALA A 237 49.84 -12.64 5.24
N ALA A 238 48.79 -13.42 5.51
CA ALA A 238 48.92 -14.69 6.20
C ALA A 238 49.66 -15.76 5.35
N GLN A 239 49.38 -15.81 4.04
CA GLN A 239 50.09 -16.70 3.08
C GLN A 239 51.55 -16.35 2.96
N GLU A 240 51.90 -15.08 2.90
CA GLU A 240 53.31 -14.60 2.85
C GLU A 240 54.05 -15.01 4.14
N LEU A 241 53.42 -14.85 5.32
CA LEU A 241 53.99 -15.27 6.58
C LEU A 241 54.20 -16.79 6.63
N LEU A 242 53.21 -17.59 6.19
CA LEU A 242 53.34 -19.04 6.09
C LEU A 242 54.46 -19.45 5.18
N ALA A 243 54.59 -18.83 4.00
CA ALA A 243 55.71 -19.13 3.07
C ALA A 243 57.09 -18.85 3.70
N SER A 244 57.19 -17.70 4.40
CA SER A 244 58.41 -17.36 5.16
C SER A 244 58.71 -18.38 6.26
N ASN A 245 57.73 -18.76 7.04
CA ASN A 245 57.86 -19.74 8.14
C ASN A 245 58.26 -21.11 7.61
N ARG A 246 57.65 -21.58 6.52
CA ARG A 246 58.06 -22.85 5.87
C ARG A 246 59.49 -22.83 5.37
N ALA A 247 59.95 -21.71 4.78
CA ALA A 247 61.33 -21.56 4.34
C ALA A 247 62.33 -21.63 5.53
N LYS A 248 62.01 -20.91 6.64
CA LYS A 248 62.81 -20.89 7.84
C LYS A 248 62.82 -22.27 8.56
N ALA A 249 61.70 -22.99 8.57
CA ALA A 249 61.65 -24.34 9.13
C ALA A 249 62.49 -25.35 8.33
N LYS A 250 62.47 -25.26 7.00
CA LYS A 250 63.36 -26.05 6.12
C LYS A 250 64.84 -25.78 6.38
N ALA A 251 65.18 -24.54 6.74
CA ALA A 251 66.54 -24.17 7.15
C ALA A 251 66.90 -24.50 8.59
N GLY A 252 66.00 -25.15 9.35
CA GLY A 252 66.19 -25.50 10.75
C GLY A 252 66.13 -24.34 11.75
N ILE A 253 65.67 -23.15 11.32
CA ILE A 253 65.69 -21.91 12.11
C ILE A 253 64.31 -21.66 12.82
N MET A 254 63.26 -22.43 12.47
CA MET A 254 61.91 -22.24 13.00
C MET A 254 61.25 -23.55 13.39
N SER A 255 60.37 -23.51 14.40
CA SER A 255 59.64 -24.67 14.90
C SER A 255 58.52 -25.08 13.93
N LEU A 256 58.21 -26.37 13.83
CA LEU A 256 57.03 -26.88 13.11
C LEU A 256 55.71 -26.35 13.71
N VAL A 257 55.67 -26.04 15.01
CA VAL A 257 54.50 -25.43 15.67
C VAL A 257 54.18 -24.07 15.08
N ASP A 258 55.20 -23.24 14.77
CA ASP A 258 55.01 -21.94 14.13
C ASP A 258 54.46 -22.06 12.70
N VAL A 259 54.84 -23.10 11.95
CA VAL A 259 54.29 -23.42 10.64
C VAL A 259 52.83 -23.82 10.75
N LEU A 260 52.46 -24.71 11.68
CA LEU A 260 51.08 -25.15 11.91
C LEU A 260 50.17 -23.97 12.34
N GLN A 261 50.68 -23.04 13.17
CA GLN A 261 49.93 -21.83 13.54
C GLN A 261 49.65 -20.95 12.32
N ALA A 262 50.62 -20.75 11.43
CA ALA A 262 50.43 -20.00 10.21
C ALA A 262 49.48 -20.69 9.23
N GLU A 263 49.53 -22.04 9.13
CA GLU A 263 48.57 -22.83 8.33
C GLU A 263 47.13 -22.68 8.83
N ALA A 264 46.92 -22.77 10.14
CA ALA A 264 45.61 -22.57 10.76
C ALA A 264 45.09 -21.15 10.54
N ALA A 265 45.98 -20.14 10.61
CA ALA A 265 45.62 -18.75 10.30
C ALA A 265 45.19 -18.57 8.84
N VAL A 266 45.92 -19.14 7.87
CA VAL A 266 45.54 -19.12 6.45
C VAL A 266 44.18 -19.76 6.25
N ALA A 267 43.91 -20.94 6.84
CA ALA A 267 42.61 -21.61 6.74
C ALA A 267 41.45 -20.69 7.25
N SER A 268 41.64 -20.04 8.41
CA SER A 268 40.67 -19.09 8.95
C SER A 268 40.46 -17.87 8.05
N ARG A 269 41.51 -17.36 7.37
CA ARG A 269 41.40 -16.25 6.45
C ARG A 269 40.68 -16.63 5.15
N VAL A 270 40.88 -17.87 4.65
CA VAL A 270 40.11 -18.40 3.52
C VAL A 270 38.62 -18.41 3.83
N GLU A 271 38.22 -18.88 5.01
CA GLU A 271 36.83 -18.85 5.47
C GLU A 271 36.30 -17.41 5.48
N GLN A 272 37.06 -16.44 6.03
CA GLN A 272 36.64 -15.02 6.06
C GLN A 272 36.41 -14.43 4.66
N VAL A 273 37.23 -14.78 3.67
CA VAL A 273 37.05 -14.38 2.27
C VAL A 273 35.76 -14.96 1.70
N LEU A 274 35.47 -16.25 1.93
CA LEU A 274 34.23 -16.89 1.48
C LEU A 274 32.99 -16.23 2.11
N VAL A 275 33.03 -15.92 3.41
CA VAL A 275 31.93 -15.20 4.10
C VAL A 275 31.75 -13.79 3.56
N ALA A 276 32.87 -13.08 3.25
CA ALA A 276 32.83 -11.75 2.67
C ALA A 276 32.23 -11.76 1.25
N ASP A 277 32.61 -12.72 0.40
CA ASP A 277 32.02 -12.87 -0.95
C ASP A 277 30.51 -13.17 -0.88
N LYS A 278 30.10 -14.11 -0.01
CA LYS A 278 28.67 -14.36 0.22
C LYS A 278 27.94 -13.07 0.64
N LYS A 279 28.53 -12.27 1.53
CA LYS A 279 27.92 -11.02 2.00
C LYS A 279 27.69 -10.01 0.88
N ILE A 280 28.58 -9.96 -0.12
CA ILE A 280 28.38 -9.10 -1.31
C ILE A 280 27.13 -9.56 -2.03
N ARG A 281 27.01 -10.85 -2.36
CA ARG A 281 25.83 -11.41 -3.07
C ARG A 281 24.53 -11.12 -2.33
N ASP A 282 24.52 -11.32 -1.00
CA ASP A 282 23.35 -11.01 -0.16
C ASP A 282 22.94 -9.53 -0.26
N GLN A 283 23.88 -8.59 -0.34
CA GLN A 283 23.59 -7.16 -0.45
C GLN A 283 23.20 -6.74 -1.88
N GLU A 284 23.84 -7.35 -2.87
CA GLU A 284 23.47 -7.17 -4.28
C GLU A 284 22.02 -7.61 -4.52
N ASP A 285 21.61 -8.76 -4.01
CA ASP A 285 20.23 -9.25 -4.10
C ASP A 285 19.22 -8.32 -3.42
N GLN A 286 19.57 -7.77 -2.25
CA GLN A 286 18.73 -6.77 -1.57
C GLN A 286 18.58 -5.49 -2.40
N LEU A 287 19.68 -5.00 -2.99
CA LEU A 287 19.64 -3.82 -3.85
C LEU A 287 18.81 -4.10 -5.11
N ARG A 288 19.05 -5.21 -5.79
CA ARG A 288 18.30 -5.61 -6.98
C ARG A 288 16.80 -5.74 -6.72
N ARG A 289 16.42 -6.28 -5.57
CA ARG A 289 15.00 -6.31 -5.16
C ARG A 289 14.38 -4.91 -5.05
N LEU A 290 15.13 -3.93 -4.56
CA LEU A 290 14.65 -2.54 -4.46
C LEU A 290 14.56 -1.86 -5.82
N LEU A 291 15.48 -2.19 -6.74
CA LEU A 291 15.50 -1.66 -8.10
C LEU A 291 14.45 -2.30 -8.99
N ASN A 292 14.00 -3.51 -8.65
CA ASN A 292 13.02 -4.31 -9.37
C ASN A 292 13.30 -4.39 -10.89
N PRO A 293 14.44 -4.95 -11.32
CA PRO A 293 14.72 -5.21 -12.72
C PRO A 293 13.74 -6.26 -13.28
N ALA A 294 13.79 -6.50 -14.58
CA ALA A 294 12.99 -7.54 -15.20
C ALA A 294 13.24 -8.92 -14.54
N GLU A 295 12.22 -9.78 -14.49
CA GLU A 295 12.32 -11.10 -13.83
C GLU A 295 13.46 -11.96 -14.42
N GLU A 296 13.70 -11.83 -15.72
CA GLU A 296 14.80 -12.52 -16.40
C GLU A 296 16.18 -12.08 -15.88
N ASP A 297 16.35 -10.80 -15.61
CA ASP A 297 17.59 -10.25 -15.03
C ASP A 297 17.75 -10.67 -13.56
N LEU A 298 16.64 -10.80 -12.79
CA LEU A 298 16.70 -11.30 -11.41
C LEU A 298 17.16 -12.76 -11.32
N ARG A 299 16.91 -13.56 -12.34
CA ARG A 299 17.33 -14.98 -12.41
C ARG A 299 18.80 -15.15 -12.79
N GLN A 300 19.44 -14.11 -13.32
CA GLN A 300 20.85 -14.13 -13.72
C GLN A 300 21.73 -13.73 -12.52
N ASP A 301 22.88 -14.40 -12.38
CA ASP A 301 23.92 -14.02 -11.40
C ASP A 301 24.73 -12.86 -11.97
N VAL A 302 24.29 -11.62 -11.71
CA VAL A 302 24.93 -10.38 -12.15
C VAL A 302 25.58 -9.71 -10.96
N ARG A 303 26.88 -9.41 -11.06
CA ARG A 303 27.62 -8.65 -10.06
C ARG A 303 27.39 -7.15 -10.22
N LEU A 304 26.99 -6.50 -9.15
CA LEU A 304 26.85 -5.04 -9.12
C LEU A 304 28.15 -4.41 -8.61
N THR A 305 28.78 -3.60 -9.46
CA THR A 305 29.98 -2.84 -9.07
C THR A 305 29.59 -1.40 -8.81
N PRO A 306 29.59 -0.94 -7.53
CA PRO A 306 29.28 0.44 -7.20
C PRO A 306 30.39 1.38 -7.71
N LEU A 307 29.99 2.51 -8.31
CA LEU A 307 30.92 3.52 -8.85
C LEU A 307 31.34 4.54 -7.81
N ASP A 308 30.45 4.87 -6.86
CA ASP A 308 30.69 5.92 -5.88
C ASP A 308 31.54 5.41 -4.72
N GLN A 309 32.43 6.27 -4.26
CA GLN A 309 33.17 6.05 -3.03
C GLN A 309 32.57 6.85 -1.88
N PRO A 310 32.56 6.32 -0.65
CA PRO A 310 32.03 7.03 0.49
C PRO A 310 32.86 8.28 0.78
N THR A 311 32.18 9.43 0.77
CA THR A 311 32.82 10.73 1.02
C THR A 311 32.76 11.09 2.51
N VAL A 312 33.80 11.81 2.96
CA VAL A 312 33.86 12.37 4.30
C VAL A 312 33.99 13.88 4.17
N SER A 313 32.85 14.59 4.21
CA SER A 313 32.82 16.04 4.25
C SER A 313 32.10 16.51 5.52
N LEU A 314 32.72 17.41 6.26
CA LEU A 314 32.07 18.03 7.42
C LEU A 314 31.21 19.20 6.93
N GLU A 315 29.90 18.98 6.84
CA GLU A 315 28.96 20.09 6.74
C GLU A 315 28.48 20.47 8.14
N PRO A 316 28.55 21.75 8.54
CA PRO A 316 28.02 22.19 9.81
C PRO A 316 26.49 22.04 9.79
N ILE A 317 25.96 21.12 10.60
CA ILE A 317 24.53 20.86 10.68
C ILE A 317 23.98 21.62 11.88
N SER A 318 23.16 22.65 11.62
CA SER A 318 22.38 23.34 12.65
C SER A 318 21.17 22.46 13.02
N LEU A 319 21.07 22.11 14.31
CA LEU A 319 19.94 21.32 14.80
C LEU A 319 18.62 22.08 14.63
N GLN A 320 18.61 23.39 14.93
CA GLN A 320 17.39 24.19 14.85
C GLN A 320 16.89 24.30 13.41
N GLU A 321 17.76 24.61 12.48
CA GLU A 321 17.45 24.68 11.05
C GLU A 321 16.94 23.34 10.52
N ALA A 322 17.54 22.21 10.93
CA ALA A 322 17.10 20.88 10.52
C ALA A 322 15.69 20.58 11.04
N ILE A 323 15.33 21.01 12.25
CA ILE A 323 13.99 20.86 12.81
C ILE A 323 12.99 21.74 12.05
N ASP A 324 13.33 22.99 11.77
CA ASP A 324 12.43 23.92 11.08
C ASP A 324 12.11 23.43 9.67
N ILE A 325 13.13 23.00 8.91
CA ILE A 325 12.95 22.38 7.58
C ILE A 325 12.05 21.14 7.68
N ALA A 326 12.28 20.27 8.66
CA ALA A 326 11.47 19.07 8.82
C ALA A 326 10.01 19.39 9.14
N ILE A 327 9.74 20.36 10.01
CA ILE A 327 8.37 20.77 10.35
C ILE A 327 7.66 21.36 9.14
N GLU A 328 8.37 22.03 8.25
CA GLU A 328 7.80 22.62 7.05
C GLU A 328 7.51 21.59 5.95
N HIS A 329 8.43 20.63 5.73
CA HIS A 329 8.42 19.77 4.55
C HIS A 329 7.91 18.33 4.78
N ARG A 330 7.81 17.88 6.06
CA ARG A 330 7.41 16.50 6.36
C ARG A 330 5.96 16.23 6.00
N PRO A 331 5.71 15.19 5.15
CA PRO A 331 4.37 14.85 4.70
C PRO A 331 3.39 14.49 5.83
N GLU A 332 3.88 13.89 6.91
CA GLU A 332 3.05 13.42 8.02
C GLU A 332 2.35 14.57 8.77
N ILE A 333 2.90 15.78 8.72
CA ILE A 333 2.25 16.95 9.31
C ILE A 333 1.00 17.32 8.52
N VAL A 334 1.09 17.29 7.18
CA VAL A 334 -0.05 17.58 6.32
C VAL A 334 -1.12 16.50 6.47
N GLN A 335 -0.70 15.23 6.52
CA GLN A 335 -1.60 14.09 6.79
C GLN A 335 -2.37 14.30 8.10
N ALA A 336 -1.67 14.60 9.20
CA ALA A 336 -2.29 14.80 10.50
C ALA A 336 -3.24 16.02 10.51
N LYS A 337 -2.88 17.13 9.84
CA LYS A 337 -3.74 18.32 9.69
C LYS A 337 -5.02 17.98 8.92
N LYS A 338 -4.92 17.24 7.81
CA LYS A 338 -6.08 16.86 6.99
C LYS A 338 -6.99 15.84 7.69
N ASN A 339 -6.41 14.94 8.48
CA ASN A 339 -7.17 14.03 9.33
C ASN A 339 -7.93 14.78 10.45
N MET A 340 -7.32 15.81 11.04
CA MET A 340 -7.98 16.68 12.01
C MET A 340 -9.16 17.44 11.35
N GLU A 341 -8.94 18.03 10.18
CA GLU A 341 -9.99 18.72 9.41
C GLU A 341 -11.15 17.79 9.08
N SER A 342 -10.88 16.56 8.65
CA SER A 342 -11.92 15.54 8.39
C SER A 342 -12.70 15.16 9.65
N SER A 343 -12.04 15.11 10.83
CA SER A 343 -12.69 14.86 12.10
C SER A 343 -13.60 16.02 12.52
N ASP A 344 -13.20 17.26 12.23
CA ASP A 344 -14.01 18.45 12.48
C ASP A 344 -15.24 18.47 11.57
N LEU A 345 -15.10 18.18 10.27
CA LEU A 345 -16.21 18.04 9.34
C LEU A 345 -17.21 16.97 9.80
N ASN A 346 -16.73 15.80 10.23
CA ASN A 346 -17.56 14.74 10.77
C ASN A 346 -18.28 15.17 12.07
N THR A 347 -17.63 16.00 12.90
CA THR A 347 -18.24 16.53 14.11
C THR A 347 -19.34 17.54 13.79
N GLN A 348 -19.15 18.41 12.80
CA GLN A 348 -20.17 19.33 12.30
C GLN A 348 -21.37 18.58 11.72
N PHE A 349 -21.13 17.55 10.92
CA PHE A 349 -22.18 16.68 10.41
C PHE A 349 -22.95 16.02 11.55
N ALA A 350 -22.27 15.43 12.53
CA ALA A 350 -22.91 14.80 13.67
C ALA A 350 -23.72 15.79 14.53
N LYS A 351 -23.26 17.05 14.64
CA LYS A 351 -24.03 18.13 15.29
C LYS A 351 -25.32 18.43 14.56
N ASN A 352 -25.31 18.48 13.22
CA ASN A 352 -26.53 18.65 12.41
C ASN A 352 -27.50 17.49 12.63
N GLN A 353 -27.00 16.26 12.85
CA GLN A 353 -27.85 15.09 13.11
C GLN A 353 -28.63 15.14 14.45
N LEU A 354 -28.31 16.09 15.35
CA LEU A 354 -29.08 16.36 16.56
C LEU A 354 -30.43 17.02 16.29
N LEU A 355 -30.54 17.71 15.15
CA LEU A 355 -31.73 18.47 14.76
C LEU A 355 -32.91 17.52 14.45
N PRO A 356 -34.17 17.99 14.65
CA PRO A 356 -35.35 17.32 14.13
C PRO A 356 -35.26 17.18 12.60
N THR A 357 -35.88 16.13 12.07
CA THR A 357 -36.13 16.01 10.63
C THR A 357 -37.38 16.84 10.31
N LEU A 358 -37.20 17.94 9.65
CA LEU A 358 -38.27 18.74 9.07
C LEU A 358 -38.07 18.80 7.57
N SER A 359 -39.00 18.24 6.80
CA SER A 359 -38.90 18.21 5.34
C SER A 359 -40.13 18.87 4.73
N PHE A 360 -39.90 19.68 3.75
CA PHE A 360 -40.95 20.11 2.80
C PHE A 360 -41.10 19.02 1.74
N GLN A 361 -42.33 18.61 1.46
CA GLN A 361 -42.68 17.68 0.39
C GLN A 361 -43.66 18.39 -0.55
N GLY A 362 -43.29 18.49 -1.82
CA GLY A 362 -44.14 18.99 -2.89
C GLY A 362 -44.37 17.88 -3.91
N THR A 363 -45.60 17.65 -4.29
CA THR A 363 -45.96 16.70 -5.34
C THR A 363 -46.82 17.36 -6.40
N MET A 364 -46.59 17.02 -7.64
CA MET A 364 -47.41 17.39 -8.78
C MET A 364 -47.54 16.18 -9.68
N GLY A 365 -48.75 15.88 -10.12
CA GLY A 365 -48.97 14.72 -10.95
C GLY A 365 -50.03 14.96 -12.02
N LEU A 366 -49.91 14.17 -13.08
CA LEU A 366 -50.88 14.07 -14.17
C LEU A 366 -51.40 12.64 -14.23
N ALA A 367 -52.70 12.44 -14.44
CA ALA A 367 -53.32 11.14 -14.54
C ALA A 367 -53.98 10.94 -15.90
N GLY A 368 -53.89 9.76 -16.46
CA GLY A 368 -54.57 9.37 -17.69
C GLY A 368 -55.31 8.04 -17.49
N LEU A 369 -56.47 7.92 -18.05
CA LEU A 369 -57.28 6.69 -18.10
C LEU A 369 -57.79 6.51 -19.53
N GLY A 370 -57.58 5.35 -20.13
CA GLY A 370 -58.01 5.09 -21.50
C GLY A 370 -58.40 3.66 -21.78
N LYS A 371 -58.92 3.41 -22.96
CA LYS A 371 -59.24 2.07 -23.49
C LYS A 371 -57.98 1.34 -23.99
N ASP A 372 -56.96 2.08 -24.30
CA ASP A 372 -55.64 1.63 -24.71
C ASP A 372 -54.54 2.57 -24.18
N TYR A 373 -53.25 2.21 -24.37
CA TYR A 373 -52.11 3.01 -23.89
C TYR A 373 -52.06 4.40 -24.54
N GLY A 374 -52.37 4.50 -25.85
CA GLY A 374 -52.35 5.77 -26.56
C GLY A 374 -53.37 6.77 -26.01
N ASP A 375 -54.60 6.32 -25.77
CA ASP A 375 -55.68 7.13 -25.17
C ASP A 375 -55.32 7.56 -23.74
N SER A 376 -54.74 6.66 -22.95
CA SER A 376 -54.26 6.99 -21.60
C SER A 376 -53.12 8.03 -21.60
N VAL A 377 -52.15 7.92 -22.51
CA VAL A 377 -51.03 8.88 -22.66
C VAL A 377 -51.57 10.24 -23.15
N ASN A 378 -52.47 10.27 -24.13
CA ASN A 378 -53.03 11.52 -24.63
C ASN A 378 -53.79 12.29 -23.53
N ARG A 379 -54.55 11.58 -22.69
CA ARG A 379 -55.24 12.18 -21.53
C ARG A 379 -54.31 12.63 -20.43
N ASN A 380 -53.19 11.94 -20.28
CA ASN A 380 -52.15 12.35 -19.35
C ASN A 380 -51.52 13.67 -19.81
N LEU A 381 -51.21 13.81 -21.10
CA LEU A 381 -50.59 15.00 -21.68
C LEU A 381 -51.57 16.17 -21.89
N SER A 382 -52.90 15.93 -21.88
CA SER A 382 -53.89 17.04 -22.00
C SER A 382 -53.84 17.97 -20.79
N GLY A 383 -53.37 17.44 -19.61
CA GLY A 383 -53.33 18.24 -18.39
C GLY A 383 -54.68 18.41 -17.71
N ASP A 384 -55.75 17.80 -18.23
CA ASP A 384 -57.11 17.94 -17.66
C ASP A 384 -57.25 17.26 -16.29
N TYR A 385 -56.45 16.23 -16.06
CA TYR A 385 -56.46 15.42 -14.83
C TYR A 385 -55.16 15.59 -14.08
N TYR A 386 -55.11 16.57 -13.19
CA TYR A 386 -53.91 16.87 -12.40
C TYR A 386 -54.17 16.77 -10.91
N ASN A 387 -53.12 16.52 -10.17
CA ASN A 387 -53.07 16.62 -8.73
C ASN A 387 -51.83 17.39 -8.29
N TYR A 388 -51.93 18.14 -7.23
CA TYR A 388 -50.80 18.75 -6.57
C TYR A 388 -50.99 18.71 -5.06
N GLY A 389 -49.89 18.66 -4.35
CA GLY A 389 -49.90 18.69 -2.90
C GLY A 389 -48.61 19.28 -2.35
N ALA A 390 -48.72 19.94 -1.23
CA ALA A 390 -47.55 20.41 -0.49
C ALA A 390 -47.75 20.13 1.00
N GLY A 391 -46.72 19.70 1.70
CA GLY A 391 -46.79 19.36 3.10
C GLY A 391 -45.46 19.58 3.80
N LEU A 392 -45.54 19.59 5.14
CA LEU A 392 -44.37 19.58 6.02
C LEU A 392 -44.45 18.31 6.87
N VAL A 393 -43.34 17.57 6.88
CA VAL A 393 -43.19 16.36 7.68
C VAL A 393 -42.15 16.63 8.77
N LEU A 394 -42.58 16.58 10.03
CA LEU A 394 -41.73 16.72 11.20
C LEU A 394 -41.60 15.36 11.91
N SER A 395 -40.34 14.94 12.15
CA SER A 395 -40.04 13.76 12.96
C SER A 395 -38.87 14.05 13.89
N TYR A 396 -39.05 13.66 15.17
CA TYR A 396 -38.00 13.79 16.17
C TYR A 396 -38.05 12.61 17.14
N PRO A 397 -37.00 11.81 17.27
CA PRO A 397 -36.95 10.71 18.21
C PRO A 397 -36.89 11.21 19.65
N LEU A 398 -37.88 10.80 20.48
CA LEU A 398 -37.89 11.20 21.89
C LEU A 398 -36.65 10.63 22.60
N GLY A 399 -35.92 11.52 23.28
CA GLY A 399 -34.66 11.20 23.95
C GLY A 399 -33.38 11.28 23.06
N ASN A 400 -33.48 11.11 21.74
CA ASN A 400 -32.40 11.28 20.72
C ASN A 400 -31.00 10.76 21.13
N ARG A 401 -30.94 9.69 21.98
CA ARG A 401 -29.70 9.19 22.61
C ARG A 401 -28.64 8.77 21.60
N SER A 402 -29.05 8.19 20.47
CA SER A 402 -28.11 7.76 19.43
C SER A 402 -27.36 8.95 18.82
N ALA A 403 -28.07 10.02 18.44
CA ALA A 403 -27.45 11.20 17.86
C ALA A 403 -26.55 11.93 18.87
N TRP A 404 -26.98 12.05 20.14
CA TRP A 404 -26.16 12.62 21.21
C TRP A 404 -24.88 11.83 21.46
N SER A 405 -24.98 10.49 21.54
CA SER A 405 -23.81 9.63 21.72
C SER A 405 -22.86 9.68 20.53
N THR A 406 -23.42 9.73 19.30
CA THR A 406 -22.62 9.88 18.07
C THR A 406 -21.91 11.21 18.06
N TYR A 407 -22.56 12.31 18.37
CA TYR A 407 -21.95 13.63 18.45
C TYR A 407 -20.82 13.67 19.49
N SER A 408 -21.09 13.16 20.71
CA SER A 408 -20.07 13.06 21.76
C SER A 408 -18.86 12.22 21.32
N LYS A 409 -19.10 11.09 20.64
CA LYS A 409 -18.05 10.26 20.07
C LYS A 409 -17.19 11.06 19.06
N ARG A 410 -17.83 11.78 18.12
CA ARG A 410 -17.11 12.58 17.11
C ARG A 410 -16.30 13.72 17.73
N GLN A 411 -16.80 14.35 18.80
CA GLN A 411 -16.02 15.33 19.55
C GLN A 411 -14.75 14.74 20.18
N LEU A 412 -14.85 13.51 20.71
CA LEU A 412 -13.66 12.82 21.25
C LEU A 412 -12.69 12.43 20.14
N GLU A 413 -13.18 11.99 18.98
CA GLU A 413 -12.36 11.70 17.81
C GLU A 413 -11.63 12.95 17.30
N ALA A 414 -12.28 14.11 17.27
CA ALA A 414 -11.63 15.37 16.91
C ALA A 414 -10.52 15.76 17.91
N LYS A 415 -10.76 15.62 19.23
CA LYS A 415 -9.71 15.82 20.24
C LYS A 415 -8.55 14.83 20.09
N ASN A 416 -8.84 13.58 19.74
CA ASN A 416 -7.81 12.59 19.47
C ASN A 416 -6.98 12.97 18.23
N ALA A 417 -7.60 13.49 17.17
CA ALA A 417 -6.90 13.95 15.98
C ALA A 417 -6.00 15.17 16.28
N GLU A 418 -6.45 16.12 17.11
CA GLU A 418 -5.65 17.22 17.59
C GLU A 418 -4.42 16.74 18.40
N ALA A 419 -4.62 15.84 19.36
CA ALA A 419 -3.54 15.24 20.13
C ALA A 419 -2.56 14.45 19.24
N SER A 420 -3.07 13.77 18.21
CA SER A 420 -2.25 13.07 17.22
C SER A 420 -1.35 14.03 16.43
N LEU A 421 -1.85 15.19 16.01
CA LEU A 421 -1.03 16.21 15.35
C LEU A 421 0.12 16.69 16.25
N VAL A 422 -0.14 16.91 17.54
CA VAL A 422 0.90 17.28 18.51
C VAL A 422 1.92 16.16 18.65
N SER A 423 1.47 14.91 18.77
CA SER A 423 2.33 13.72 18.85
C SER A 423 3.23 13.58 17.62
N VAL A 424 2.69 13.73 16.42
CA VAL A 424 3.46 13.68 15.16
C VAL A 424 4.55 14.74 15.14
N ARG A 425 4.25 15.99 15.54
CA ARG A 425 5.25 17.04 15.64
C ARG A 425 6.38 16.68 16.61
N GLN A 426 6.04 16.14 17.79
CA GLN A 426 7.03 15.72 18.77
C GLN A 426 7.92 14.58 18.22
N GLN A 427 7.32 13.59 17.56
CA GLN A 427 8.06 12.48 16.92
C GLN A 427 9.04 12.98 15.86
N ILE A 428 8.63 13.96 15.03
CA ILE A 428 9.50 14.56 14.02
C ILE A 428 10.67 15.27 14.69
N ILE A 429 10.44 16.09 15.71
CA ILE A 429 11.50 16.83 16.44
C ILE A 429 12.49 15.83 17.06
N VAL A 430 12.00 14.78 17.72
CA VAL A 430 12.86 13.76 18.35
C VAL A 430 13.65 12.99 17.28
N GLY A 431 12.99 12.58 16.19
CA GLY A 431 13.65 11.86 15.09
C GLY A 431 14.73 12.67 14.38
N VAL A 432 14.50 13.96 14.12
CA VAL A 432 15.52 14.85 13.56
C VAL A 432 16.69 15.04 14.53
N ARG A 433 16.40 15.22 15.83
CA ARG A 433 17.43 15.35 16.87
C ARG A 433 18.30 14.09 16.97
N GLU A 434 17.70 12.92 16.86
CA GLU A 434 18.42 11.66 16.83
C GLU A 434 19.28 11.54 15.59
N ALA A 435 18.73 11.85 14.40
CA ALA A 435 19.46 11.81 13.14
C ALA A 435 20.66 12.75 13.12
N VAL A 436 20.52 13.99 13.61
CA VAL A 436 21.64 14.94 13.71
C VAL A 436 22.72 14.43 14.65
N ARG A 437 22.34 13.92 15.85
CA ARG A 437 23.32 13.34 16.79
C ARG A 437 24.05 12.14 16.18
N ARG A 438 23.35 11.33 15.42
CA ARG A 438 23.93 10.16 14.74
C ARG A 438 24.99 10.59 13.73
N VAL A 439 24.70 11.58 12.87
CA VAL A 439 25.67 12.12 11.91
C VAL A 439 26.92 12.66 12.65
N GLN A 440 26.72 13.43 13.71
CA GLN A 440 27.84 13.98 14.49
C GLN A 440 28.69 12.88 15.16
N THR A 441 28.04 11.83 15.67
CA THR A 441 28.73 10.70 16.31
C THR A 441 29.50 9.87 15.29
N ASP A 442 28.87 9.55 14.14
CA ASP A 442 29.48 8.75 13.10
C ASP A 442 30.67 9.49 12.46
N PHE A 443 30.59 10.82 12.33
CA PHE A 443 31.73 11.63 11.89
C PHE A 443 32.93 11.53 12.85
N LYS A 444 32.71 11.72 14.15
CA LYS A 444 33.79 11.59 15.16
C LYS A 444 34.35 10.17 15.21
N ARG A 445 33.51 9.18 14.97
CA ARG A 445 33.92 7.77 14.93
C ARG A 445 34.90 7.49 13.79
N ILE A 446 34.75 8.16 12.63
CA ILE A 446 35.70 8.03 11.50
C ILE A 446 37.10 8.47 11.95
N GLU A 447 37.22 9.60 12.62
CA GLU A 447 38.51 10.12 13.09
C GLU A 447 39.17 9.16 14.10
N THR A 448 38.42 8.64 15.06
CA THR A 448 38.93 7.71 16.06
C THR A 448 39.33 6.35 15.46
N THR A 449 38.53 5.81 14.53
CA THR A 449 38.84 4.53 13.88
C THR A 449 40.01 4.65 12.90
N ARG A 450 40.16 5.81 12.22
CA ARG A 450 41.33 6.11 11.39
C ARG A 450 42.60 6.15 12.22
N SER A 451 42.57 6.81 13.38
CA SER A 451 43.70 6.84 14.31
C SER A 451 44.06 5.44 14.82
N ALA A 452 43.05 4.64 15.16
CA ALA A 452 43.25 3.25 15.59
C ALA A 452 43.89 2.39 14.49
N LYS A 453 43.47 2.52 13.24
CA LYS A 453 44.09 1.82 12.08
C LYS A 453 45.56 2.20 11.94
N ILE A 454 45.91 3.50 11.97
CA ILE A 454 47.29 3.96 11.86
C ILE A 454 48.16 3.36 12.98
N MET A 455 47.63 3.26 14.21
CA MET A 455 48.37 2.64 15.32
C MET A 455 48.52 1.13 15.12
N ALA A 456 47.49 0.43 14.66
CA ALA A 456 47.56 -1.00 14.34
C ALA A 456 48.58 -1.31 13.24
N GLU A 457 48.65 -0.46 12.20
CA GLU A 457 49.66 -0.56 11.13
C GLU A 457 51.07 -0.44 11.70
N LYS A 458 51.34 0.57 12.52
CA LYS A 458 52.65 0.76 13.18
C LYS A 458 53.02 -0.38 14.10
N GLN A 459 52.04 -0.91 14.86
CA GLN A 459 52.27 -2.05 15.75
C GLN A 459 52.63 -3.31 14.98
N LEU A 460 51.89 -3.62 13.91
CA LEU A 460 52.21 -4.76 13.04
C LEU A 460 53.61 -4.62 12.41
N GLN A 461 53.94 -3.45 11.88
CA GLN A 461 55.26 -3.20 11.31
C GLN A 461 56.38 -3.39 12.32
N ALA A 462 56.25 -2.86 13.53
CA ALA A 462 57.22 -3.04 14.60
C ALA A 462 57.36 -4.51 14.97
N GLU A 463 56.30 -5.26 15.06
CA GLU A 463 56.33 -6.68 15.44
C GLU A 463 56.92 -7.56 14.31
N GLN A 464 56.69 -7.22 13.06
CA GLN A 464 57.31 -7.86 11.91
C GLN A 464 58.84 -7.67 11.94
N GLU A 465 59.33 -6.48 12.27
CA GLU A 465 60.77 -6.22 12.42
C GLU A 465 61.38 -7.00 13.60
N ARG A 466 60.66 -7.08 14.72
CA ARG A 466 61.07 -7.89 15.88
C ARG A 466 61.15 -9.38 15.53
N LEU A 467 60.17 -9.87 14.72
CA LEU A 467 60.21 -11.29 14.28
C LEU A 467 61.39 -11.57 13.36
N LYS A 468 61.79 -10.60 12.52
CA LYS A 468 62.97 -10.73 11.63
C LYS A 468 64.26 -10.91 12.40
N VAL A 469 64.42 -10.24 13.56
CA VAL A 469 65.62 -10.30 14.40
C VAL A 469 65.48 -11.34 15.53
N GLY A 470 64.45 -12.18 15.52
CA GLY A 470 64.23 -13.25 16.47
C GLY A 470 63.73 -12.83 17.87
N LEU A 471 63.27 -11.58 18.03
CA LEU A 471 62.74 -11.02 19.29
C LEU A 471 61.21 -11.11 19.40
N SER A 472 60.53 -11.82 18.50
CA SER A 472 59.10 -12.08 18.53
C SER A 472 58.76 -13.47 18.01
N THR A 473 57.45 -13.84 18.07
CA THR A 473 56.95 -15.13 17.61
C THR A 473 55.92 -14.94 16.51
N THR A 474 55.74 -15.98 15.68
CA THR A 474 54.69 -16.06 14.65
C THR A 474 53.31 -15.66 15.17
N ARG A 475 53.00 -16.13 16.39
CA ARG A 475 51.71 -15.85 17.04
C ARG A 475 51.44 -14.36 17.19
N PHE A 476 52.38 -13.57 17.69
CA PHE A 476 52.16 -12.13 17.87
C PHE A 476 51.97 -11.41 16.53
N VAL A 477 52.72 -11.78 15.50
CA VAL A 477 52.53 -11.21 14.16
C VAL A 477 51.13 -11.54 13.61
N LEU A 478 50.64 -12.77 13.79
CA LEU A 478 49.27 -13.15 13.40
C LEU A 478 48.19 -12.39 14.18
N ASP A 479 48.40 -12.17 15.48
CA ASP A 479 47.49 -11.38 16.31
C ASP A 479 47.43 -9.91 15.85
N PHE A 480 48.57 -9.27 15.59
CA PHE A 480 48.61 -7.90 15.05
C PHE A 480 48.08 -7.79 13.61
N GLN A 481 48.26 -8.82 12.76
CA GLN A 481 47.63 -8.89 11.44
C GLN A 481 46.09 -8.94 11.58
N ARG A 482 45.56 -9.70 12.54
CA ARG A 482 44.12 -9.73 12.83
C ARG A 482 43.62 -8.37 13.32
N ASP A 483 44.35 -7.75 14.24
CA ASP A 483 43.99 -6.46 14.82
C ASP A 483 43.99 -5.36 13.76
N LEU A 484 44.96 -5.35 12.84
CA LEU A 484 44.97 -4.44 11.69
C LEU A 484 43.76 -4.65 10.76
N ALA A 485 43.48 -5.92 10.38
CA ALA A 485 42.30 -6.19 9.53
C ALA A 485 40.99 -5.75 10.20
N THR A 486 40.87 -5.93 11.51
CA THR A 486 39.74 -5.45 12.32
C THR A 486 39.66 -3.92 12.33
N ALA A 487 40.78 -3.21 12.53
CA ALA A 487 40.85 -1.76 12.52
C ALA A 487 40.49 -1.17 11.15
N GLN A 488 40.95 -1.80 10.05
CA GLN A 488 40.59 -1.43 8.68
C GLN A 488 39.09 -1.61 8.42
N GLY A 489 38.52 -2.75 8.83
CA GLY A 489 37.09 -2.99 8.74
C GLY A 489 36.25 -1.98 9.55
N ASN A 490 36.74 -1.59 10.72
CA ASN A 490 36.06 -0.60 11.57
C ASN A 490 36.10 0.82 10.99
N GLU A 491 37.23 1.26 10.36
CA GLU A 491 37.31 2.56 9.68
C GLU A 491 36.36 2.58 8.47
N LEU A 492 36.37 1.51 7.68
CA LEU A 492 35.47 1.38 6.54
C LEU A 492 34.01 1.43 6.99
N ARG A 493 33.66 0.68 8.03
CA ARG A 493 32.30 0.66 8.59
C ARG A 493 31.89 2.04 9.09
N ALA A 494 32.77 2.75 9.81
CA ALA A 494 32.47 4.09 10.29
C ALA A 494 32.21 5.08 9.14
N THR A 495 32.98 4.99 8.04
CA THR A 495 32.82 5.84 6.86
C THR A 495 31.49 5.57 6.14
N VAL A 496 31.12 4.30 6.01
CA VAL A 496 29.85 3.91 5.40
C VAL A 496 28.65 4.29 6.31
N ASP A 497 28.76 4.06 7.62
CA ASP A 497 27.71 4.44 8.59
C ASP A 497 27.46 5.97 8.57
N TYR A 498 28.50 6.79 8.41
CA TYR A 498 28.38 8.23 8.25
C TYR A 498 27.56 8.61 6.99
N ASN A 499 27.84 8.01 5.83
CA ASN A 499 27.09 8.27 4.60
C ASN A 499 25.62 7.82 4.74
N LYS A 500 25.38 6.69 5.40
CA LYS A 500 24.02 6.21 5.73
C LYS A 500 23.30 7.17 6.69
N SER A 501 24.01 7.72 7.66
CA SER A 501 23.42 8.70 8.59
C SER A 501 23.06 10.01 7.91
N LEU A 502 23.82 10.45 6.90
CA LEU A 502 23.48 11.59 6.04
C LEU A 502 22.21 11.33 5.22
N SER A 503 22.08 10.15 4.62
CA SER A 503 20.86 9.73 3.90
C SER A 503 19.64 9.71 4.84
N ASN A 504 19.81 9.17 6.04
CA ASN A 504 18.74 9.13 7.04
C ASN A 504 18.34 10.55 7.51
N LEU A 505 19.29 11.45 7.70
CA LEU A 505 19.00 12.85 8.04
C LEU A 505 18.24 13.55 6.90
N ALA A 506 18.61 13.35 5.65
CA ALA A 506 17.89 13.88 4.50
C ALA A 506 16.44 13.39 4.45
N ARG A 507 16.19 12.10 4.74
CA ARG A 507 14.85 11.54 4.90
C ARG A 507 14.09 12.22 6.04
N HIS A 508 14.70 12.39 7.21
CA HIS A 508 14.07 13.06 8.37
C HIS A 508 13.76 14.55 8.12
N LYS A 509 14.52 15.21 7.26
CA LYS A 509 14.26 16.57 6.77
C LYS A 509 13.27 16.60 5.59
N ALA A 510 12.92 15.44 5.01
CA ALA A 510 12.17 15.30 3.75
C ALA A 510 12.84 15.97 2.54
N THR A 511 14.18 16.09 2.53
CA THR A 511 15.00 16.73 1.47
C THR A 511 15.71 15.71 0.57
N THR A 512 15.36 14.42 0.63
CA THR A 512 15.99 13.38 -0.19
C THR A 512 15.78 13.63 -1.69
N LEU A 513 14.58 14.11 -2.09
CA LEU A 513 14.27 14.40 -3.49
C LEU A 513 15.08 15.57 -4.03
N ASP A 514 15.34 16.58 -3.21
CA ASP A 514 16.09 17.79 -3.59
C ASP A 514 17.54 17.45 -3.95
N ARG A 515 18.13 16.42 -3.31
CA ARG A 515 19.48 15.94 -3.64
C ARG A 515 19.61 15.43 -5.06
N TYR A 516 18.53 14.89 -5.61
CA TYR A 516 18.49 14.33 -6.96
C TYR A 516 17.84 15.27 -7.98
N ASN A 517 17.48 16.50 -7.58
CA ASN A 517 16.71 17.46 -8.39
C ASN A 517 15.42 16.83 -8.96
N LEU A 518 14.76 15.96 -8.19
CA LEU A 518 13.57 15.23 -8.60
C LEU A 518 12.31 15.94 -8.08
N GLN A 519 11.36 16.17 -8.99
CA GLN A 519 10.01 16.61 -8.64
C GLN A 519 9.06 15.43 -8.85
N LEU A 520 8.21 15.18 -7.87
CA LEU A 520 7.13 14.20 -7.98
C LEU A 520 5.95 14.90 -8.68
N ASN A 521 5.66 14.49 -9.90
CA ASN A 521 4.46 14.90 -10.64
C ASN A 521 3.24 14.04 -10.25
#